data_b6537ff80138ad26c9dc8ca9b8f2d311
#
_entry.id   b6537ff80138ad26c9dc8ca9b8f2d311
#
_cell.length_a   1.000
_cell.length_b   1.000
_cell.length_c   1.000
_cell.angle_alpha   90.00
_cell.angle_beta   90.00
_cell.angle_gamma   90.00
#
_symmetry.space_group_name_H-M   'P 1'
#
loop_
_entity.id
_entity.type
_entity.pdbx_description
1 polymer ?
#
loop_
_entity_poly.entity_id
_entity_poly.type
_entity_poly.pdbx_seq_one_letter_code
_entity_poly.pdbx_strand_id
1 'polypeptide(L)'
;MSATQFDEARRVSTSVLTSSERRCLLWLASRLPRWINSDHLTMLALLAMLMTGVSYSLARSHPLALVLAVVWLAVNWFGDSLDGTLARVRGHQRPRYGFYVDHVVDCFGVLFLLAGLALSGYMSPLVAMGLLVAYFMLSIEVYLATYCLTVFRLSFWGFGPTELRLVLAIGTLALLFDPTVDLVGQRYRLFDVGGLAATAGLAITLVVAVIRNVRALYQAEPLPALAKAGR
;
A
#
# COMPACT_ATOMS: atom_id res chain seq x y z
N MET A 1 -24.46 -26.12 -5.37
CA MET A 1 -23.07 -25.67 -5.13
C MET A 1 -23.05 -25.10 -3.73
N SER A 2 -22.45 -25.81 -2.76
CA SER A 2 -22.31 -25.36 -1.39
C SER A 2 -21.45 -24.07 -1.40
N ALA A 3 -21.96 -22.99 -0.83
CA ALA A 3 -21.20 -21.76 -0.61
C ALA A 3 -20.06 -22.12 0.35
N THR A 4 -18.86 -22.31 -0.18
CA THR A 4 -17.65 -22.44 0.64
C THR A 4 -17.59 -21.21 1.52
N GLN A 5 -17.70 -21.43 2.83
CA GLN A 5 -17.60 -20.42 3.86
C GLN A 5 -16.23 -19.76 3.69
N PHE A 6 -16.21 -18.49 3.27
CA PHE A 6 -14.98 -17.72 3.20
C PHE A 6 -14.61 -17.37 4.64
N ASP A 7 -13.61 -18.07 5.19
CA ASP A 7 -13.02 -17.68 6.45
C ASP A 7 -12.40 -16.29 6.26
N GLU A 8 -12.93 -15.29 6.97
CA GLU A 8 -12.34 -13.96 6.96
C GLU A 8 -10.89 -14.06 7.43
N ALA A 9 -9.96 -13.80 6.53
CA ALA A 9 -8.54 -13.82 6.84
C ALA A 9 -8.27 -12.87 8.02
N ARG A 10 -7.61 -13.37 9.06
CA ARG A 10 -7.33 -12.60 10.28
C ARG A 10 -6.44 -11.41 9.95
N ARG A 11 -7.03 -10.20 9.96
CA ARG A 11 -6.30 -8.94 9.72
C ARG A 11 -5.40 -8.62 10.91
N VAL A 12 -4.09 -8.62 10.70
CA VAL A 12 -3.09 -8.21 11.70
C VAL A 12 -2.55 -6.85 11.30
N SER A 13 -2.87 -5.81 12.08
CA SER A 13 -2.33 -4.45 11.93
C SER A 13 -1.71 -4.02 13.26
N THR A 14 -0.43 -3.61 13.23
CA THR A 14 0.36 -3.14 14.39
C THR A 14 0.86 -1.71 14.19
N SER A 15 0.16 -0.89 13.40
CA SER A 15 0.53 0.51 13.14
C SER A 15 0.43 1.36 14.41
N VAL A 16 1.39 2.27 14.58
CA VAL A 16 1.50 3.16 15.77
C VAL A 16 0.35 4.16 15.85
N LEU A 17 -0.19 4.62 14.71
CA LEU A 17 -1.24 5.63 14.64
C LEU A 17 -2.68 5.07 14.75
N THR A 18 -2.84 3.74 14.79
CA THR A 18 -4.12 3.04 14.65
C THR A 18 -5.24 3.53 15.61
N SER A 19 -4.90 3.87 16.85
CA SER A 19 -5.93 4.25 17.85
C SER A 19 -6.50 5.65 17.65
N SER A 20 -5.66 6.62 17.29
CA SER A 20 -6.08 8.01 17.03
C SER A 20 -6.75 8.15 15.68
N GLU A 21 -6.18 7.51 14.67
CA GLU A 21 -6.75 7.42 13.33
C GLU A 21 -8.15 6.79 13.35
N ARG A 22 -8.33 5.66 14.05
CA ARG A 22 -9.62 4.99 14.17
C ARG A 22 -10.71 5.89 14.77
N ARG A 23 -10.39 6.69 15.79
CA ARG A 23 -11.35 7.65 16.39
C ARG A 23 -11.76 8.72 15.38
N CYS A 24 -10.80 9.29 14.66
CA CYS A 24 -11.04 10.27 13.61
C CYS A 24 -11.92 9.69 12.50
N LEU A 25 -11.60 8.50 12.00
CA LEU A 25 -12.35 7.83 10.94
C LEU A 25 -13.80 7.49 11.35
N LEU A 26 -14.03 7.03 12.59
CA LEU A 26 -15.37 6.77 13.09
C LEU A 26 -16.20 8.07 13.19
N TRP A 27 -15.58 9.16 13.63
CA TRP A 27 -16.23 10.46 13.68
C TRP A 27 -16.58 10.98 12.28
N LEU A 28 -15.66 10.87 11.32
CA LEU A 28 -15.91 11.24 9.91
C LEU A 28 -17.02 10.38 9.30
N ALA A 29 -16.96 9.05 9.47
CA ALA A 29 -17.95 8.12 8.93
C ALA A 29 -19.36 8.40 9.42
N SER A 30 -19.50 8.83 10.69
CA SER A 30 -20.82 9.19 11.27
C SER A 30 -21.42 10.46 10.69
N ARG A 31 -20.60 11.34 10.09
CA ARG A 31 -21.02 12.63 9.51
C ARG A 31 -21.23 12.62 8.01
N LEU A 32 -20.80 11.58 7.32
CA LEU A 32 -20.97 11.48 5.86
C LEU A 32 -22.45 11.36 5.48
N PRO A 33 -22.89 12.10 4.44
CA PRO A 33 -24.23 12.00 3.90
C PRO A 33 -24.59 10.56 3.49
N ARG A 34 -25.88 10.20 3.56
CA ARG A 34 -26.34 8.83 3.29
C ARG A 34 -26.11 8.37 1.85
N TRP A 35 -26.02 9.29 0.89
CA TRP A 35 -25.78 8.99 -0.51
C TRP A 35 -24.34 8.62 -0.85
N ILE A 36 -23.37 8.98 0.02
CA ILE A 36 -21.98 8.53 -0.12
C ILE A 36 -21.88 7.10 0.40
N ASN A 37 -21.36 6.20 -0.42
CA ASN A 37 -21.07 4.81 -0.04
C ASN A 37 -19.56 4.50 -0.11
N SER A 38 -19.19 3.29 0.30
CA SER A 38 -17.79 2.80 0.30
C SER A 38 -17.18 2.90 -1.10
N ASP A 39 -17.91 2.49 -2.14
CA ASP A 39 -17.40 2.47 -3.52
C ASP A 39 -17.07 3.89 -4.03
N HIS A 40 -17.83 4.91 -3.63
CA HIS A 40 -17.51 6.31 -3.95
C HIS A 40 -16.19 6.75 -3.32
N LEU A 41 -15.90 6.30 -2.09
CA LEU A 41 -14.67 6.63 -1.38
C LEU A 41 -13.46 5.92 -1.99
N THR A 42 -13.62 4.65 -2.35
CA THR A 42 -12.57 3.89 -3.06
C THR A 42 -12.24 4.52 -4.42
N MET A 43 -13.26 4.94 -5.18
CA MET A 43 -13.05 5.65 -6.45
C MET A 43 -12.40 7.03 -6.26
N LEU A 44 -12.75 7.75 -5.19
CA LEU A 44 -12.10 9.01 -4.83
C LEU A 44 -10.62 8.77 -4.50
N ALA A 45 -10.31 7.70 -3.77
CA ALA A 45 -8.93 7.33 -3.43
C ALA A 45 -8.11 7.02 -4.70
N LEU A 46 -8.67 6.28 -5.65
CA LEU A 46 -8.01 6.00 -6.93
C LEU A 46 -7.77 7.27 -7.74
N LEU A 47 -8.80 8.12 -7.88
CA LEU A 47 -8.67 9.40 -8.58
C LEU A 47 -7.59 10.27 -7.91
N ALA A 48 -7.55 10.31 -6.59
CA ALA A 48 -6.55 11.06 -5.84
C ALA A 48 -5.12 10.56 -6.13
N MET A 49 -4.90 9.24 -6.25
CA MET A 49 -3.59 8.70 -6.62
C MET A 49 -3.20 9.05 -8.06
N LEU A 50 -4.15 9.01 -9.00
CA LEU A 50 -3.93 9.49 -10.36
C LEU A 50 -3.53 10.98 -10.36
N MET A 51 -4.27 11.81 -9.63
CA MET A 51 -3.99 13.24 -9.53
C MET A 51 -2.68 13.53 -8.79
N THR A 52 -2.27 12.69 -7.84
CA THR A 52 -0.94 12.74 -7.22
C THR A 52 0.14 12.51 -8.27
N GLY A 53 0.02 11.48 -9.10
CA GLY A 53 0.96 11.19 -10.18
C GLY A 53 1.03 12.32 -11.21
N VAL A 54 -0.11 12.87 -11.62
CA VAL A 54 -0.18 14.04 -12.52
C VAL A 54 0.51 15.23 -11.87
N SER A 55 0.27 15.50 -10.60
CA SER A 55 0.91 16.61 -9.87
C SER A 55 2.42 16.46 -9.82
N TYR A 56 2.93 15.24 -9.58
CA TYR A 56 4.39 14.99 -9.65
C TYR A 56 4.94 15.25 -11.06
N SER A 57 4.28 14.77 -12.10
CA SER A 57 4.75 15.00 -13.47
C SER A 57 4.79 16.49 -13.84
N LEU A 58 3.81 17.27 -13.39
CA LEU A 58 3.75 18.72 -13.58
C LEU A 58 4.82 19.48 -12.76
N ALA A 59 5.25 18.92 -11.63
CA ALA A 59 6.24 19.53 -10.76
C ALA A 59 7.60 19.73 -11.45
N ARG A 60 7.86 19.03 -12.54
CA ARG A 60 9.04 19.26 -13.39
C ARG A 60 9.09 20.71 -13.94
N SER A 61 7.94 21.27 -14.29
CA SER A 61 7.82 22.62 -14.85
C SER A 61 7.32 23.63 -13.81
N HIS A 62 6.55 23.17 -12.85
CA HIS A 62 5.90 24.01 -11.83
C HIS A 62 6.10 23.40 -10.43
N PRO A 63 7.17 23.75 -9.70
CA PRO A 63 7.49 23.14 -8.40
C PRO A 63 6.34 23.20 -7.37
N LEU A 64 5.48 24.22 -7.43
CA LEU A 64 4.29 24.30 -6.56
C LEU A 64 3.30 23.16 -6.76
N ALA A 65 3.36 22.42 -7.88
CA ALA A 65 2.57 21.20 -8.06
C ALA A 65 2.91 20.11 -7.03
N LEU A 66 4.07 20.17 -6.36
CA LEU A 66 4.39 19.30 -5.22
C LEU A 66 3.41 19.50 -4.05
N VAL A 67 2.94 20.73 -3.82
CA VAL A 67 1.92 21.01 -2.80
C VAL A 67 0.59 20.33 -3.18
N LEU A 68 0.22 20.37 -4.47
CA LEU A 68 -0.96 19.64 -4.95
C LEU A 68 -0.81 18.13 -4.77
N ALA A 69 0.38 17.57 -4.99
CA ALA A 69 0.64 16.15 -4.72
C ALA A 69 0.36 15.79 -3.26
N VAL A 70 0.81 16.62 -2.30
CA VAL A 70 0.54 16.42 -0.87
C VAL A 70 -0.96 16.52 -0.56
N VAL A 71 -1.67 17.47 -1.15
CA VAL A 71 -3.13 17.59 -1.00
C VAL A 71 -3.84 16.32 -1.51
N TRP A 72 -3.45 15.82 -2.68
CA TRP A 72 -4.04 14.60 -3.23
C TRP A 72 -3.69 13.35 -2.43
N LEU A 73 -2.50 13.27 -1.82
CA LEU A 73 -2.17 12.21 -0.87
C LEU A 73 -3.08 12.24 0.36
N ALA A 74 -3.43 13.42 0.87
CA ALA A 74 -4.39 13.55 1.97
C ALA A 74 -5.81 13.14 1.55
N VAL A 75 -6.24 13.49 0.32
CA VAL A 75 -7.53 13.03 -0.24
C VAL A 75 -7.54 11.51 -0.42
N ASN A 76 -6.44 10.93 -0.89
CA ASN A 76 -6.30 9.47 -0.98
C ASN A 76 -6.41 8.81 0.39
N TRP A 77 -5.71 9.32 1.41
CA TRP A 77 -5.84 8.81 2.77
C TRP A 77 -7.29 8.85 3.26
N PHE A 78 -7.98 9.98 3.02
CA PHE A 78 -9.38 10.14 3.40
C PHE A 78 -10.27 9.09 2.73
N GLY A 79 -10.16 8.88 1.41
CA GLY A 79 -10.97 7.92 0.66
C GLY A 79 -10.72 6.48 1.11
N ASP A 80 -9.46 6.06 1.09
CA ASP A 80 -9.00 4.71 1.36
C ASP A 80 -9.20 4.27 2.84
N SER A 81 -8.84 5.13 3.81
CA SER A 81 -9.02 4.77 5.22
C SER A 81 -10.49 4.79 5.66
N LEU A 82 -11.33 5.56 4.96
CA LEU A 82 -12.71 5.77 5.36
C LEU A 82 -13.69 4.80 4.73
N ASP A 83 -13.40 4.24 3.54
CA ASP A 83 -14.33 3.36 2.81
C ASP A 83 -14.70 2.09 3.59
N GLY A 84 -13.72 1.35 4.10
CA GLY A 84 -13.95 0.18 4.94
C GLY A 84 -14.54 0.54 6.32
N THR A 85 -14.21 1.72 6.86
CA THR A 85 -14.80 2.21 8.13
C THR A 85 -16.26 2.55 7.94
N LEU A 86 -16.62 3.22 6.83
CA LEU A 86 -18.00 3.55 6.48
C LEU A 86 -18.84 2.29 6.27
N ALA A 87 -18.29 1.27 5.56
CA ALA A 87 -18.97 0.00 5.38
C ALA A 87 -19.30 -0.68 6.71
N ARG A 88 -18.35 -0.67 7.66
CA ARG A 88 -18.57 -1.23 9.01
C ARG A 88 -19.61 -0.47 9.80
N VAL A 89 -19.52 0.85 9.84
CA VAL A 89 -20.46 1.72 10.59
C VAL A 89 -21.89 1.57 10.08
N ARG A 90 -22.08 1.38 8.78
CA ARG A 90 -23.41 1.23 8.16
C ARG A 90 -23.92 -0.20 8.05
N GLY A 91 -23.13 -1.20 8.44
CA GLY A 91 -23.51 -2.61 8.27
C GLY A 91 -23.57 -3.08 6.82
N HIS A 92 -22.92 -2.36 5.90
CA HIS A 92 -22.89 -2.64 4.45
C HIS A 92 -21.60 -3.36 4.01
N GLN A 93 -21.09 -4.25 4.86
CA GLN A 93 -19.85 -4.96 4.58
C GLN A 93 -20.02 -5.99 3.46
N ARG A 94 -19.09 -5.98 2.50
CA ARG A 94 -18.98 -6.95 1.40
C ARG A 94 -17.54 -7.50 1.37
N PRO A 95 -17.16 -8.43 2.26
CA PRO A 95 -15.77 -8.76 2.52
C PRO A 95 -14.98 -9.17 1.28
N ARG A 96 -15.51 -10.08 0.45
CA ARG A 96 -14.85 -10.54 -0.79
C ARG A 96 -14.73 -9.44 -1.83
N TYR A 97 -15.82 -8.71 -2.06
CA TYR A 97 -15.84 -7.61 -3.02
C TYR A 97 -14.91 -6.48 -2.58
N GLY A 98 -15.00 -6.05 -1.32
CA GLY A 98 -14.16 -5.00 -0.76
C GLY A 98 -12.68 -5.37 -0.84
N PHE A 99 -12.31 -6.58 -0.42
CA PHE A 99 -10.94 -7.07 -0.53
C PHE A 99 -10.41 -7.01 -1.96
N TYR A 100 -11.19 -7.51 -2.94
CA TYR A 100 -10.77 -7.51 -4.34
C TYR A 100 -10.59 -6.11 -4.90
N VAL A 101 -11.59 -5.24 -4.72
CA VAL A 101 -11.58 -3.88 -5.28
C VAL A 101 -10.48 -3.04 -4.66
N ASP A 102 -10.34 -3.07 -3.33
CA ASP A 102 -9.31 -2.35 -2.56
C ASP A 102 -7.90 -2.66 -3.11
N HIS A 103 -7.55 -3.94 -3.21
CA HIS A 103 -6.21 -4.34 -3.62
C HIS A 103 -5.92 -4.08 -5.12
N VAL A 104 -6.94 -4.18 -5.99
CA VAL A 104 -6.78 -3.81 -7.40
C VAL A 104 -6.57 -2.30 -7.53
N VAL A 105 -7.35 -1.50 -6.81
CA VAL A 105 -7.24 -0.04 -6.78
C VAL A 105 -5.89 0.40 -6.24
N ASP A 106 -5.40 -0.25 -5.19
CA ASP A 106 -4.06 0.02 -4.63
C ASP A 106 -2.94 -0.22 -5.66
N CYS A 107 -3.03 -1.31 -6.43
CA CYS A 107 -2.05 -1.59 -7.48
C CYS A 107 -2.02 -0.47 -8.53
N PHE A 108 -3.18 -0.01 -9.01
CA PHE A 108 -3.26 1.12 -9.94
C PHE A 108 -2.81 2.43 -9.29
N GLY A 109 -3.15 2.64 -8.03
CA GLY A 109 -2.75 3.83 -7.28
C GLY A 109 -1.24 3.97 -7.19
N VAL A 110 -0.53 2.92 -6.81
CA VAL A 110 0.94 2.91 -6.74
C VAL A 110 1.57 3.05 -8.12
N LEU A 111 0.98 2.44 -9.16
CA LEU A 111 1.42 2.62 -10.55
C LEU A 111 1.34 4.10 -10.95
N PHE A 112 0.23 4.80 -10.71
CA PHE A 112 0.07 6.21 -11.05
C PHE A 112 1.04 7.10 -10.29
N LEU A 113 1.22 6.85 -9.00
CA LEU A 113 2.15 7.56 -8.15
C LEU A 113 3.59 7.47 -8.69
N LEU A 114 4.08 6.24 -8.90
CA LEU A 114 5.47 6.00 -9.31
C LEU A 114 5.72 6.40 -10.76
N ALA A 115 4.74 6.26 -11.64
CA ALA A 115 4.82 6.79 -13.00
C ALA A 115 4.97 8.33 -12.97
N GLY A 116 4.17 9.02 -12.16
CA GLY A 116 4.29 10.47 -11.97
C GLY A 116 5.66 10.89 -11.42
N LEU A 117 6.18 10.17 -10.42
CA LEU A 117 7.52 10.41 -9.87
C LEU A 117 8.62 10.17 -10.90
N ALA A 118 8.52 9.11 -11.72
CA ALA A 118 9.46 8.84 -12.80
C ALA A 118 9.52 9.98 -13.84
N LEU A 119 8.37 10.63 -14.10
CA LEU A 119 8.26 11.73 -15.05
C LEU A 119 8.63 13.09 -14.44
N SER A 120 8.64 13.20 -13.11
CA SER A 120 8.85 14.46 -12.39
C SER A 120 10.26 15.03 -12.50
N GLY A 121 11.27 14.17 -12.71
CA GLY A 121 12.69 14.51 -12.61
C GLY A 121 13.24 14.46 -11.18
N TYR A 122 12.41 14.30 -10.16
CA TYR A 122 12.84 14.16 -8.75
C TYR A 122 13.24 12.72 -8.40
N MET A 123 12.79 11.73 -9.16
CA MET A 123 13.17 10.32 -9.04
C MET A 123 13.62 9.79 -10.40
N SER A 124 14.65 8.95 -10.44
CA SER A 124 15.07 8.30 -11.69
C SER A 124 14.05 7.22 -12.10
N PRO A 125 13.72 7.08 -13.38
CA PRO A 125 12.77 6.07 -13.86
C PRO A 125 13.13 4.64 -13.46
N LEU A 126 14.41 4.31 -13.39
CA LEU A 126 14.87 2.98 -12.96
C LEU A 126 14.58 2.71 -11.49
N VAL A 127 14.76 3.71 -10.60
CA VAL A 127 14.42 3.57 -9.19
C VAL A 127 12.92 3.44 -9.01
N ALA A 128 12.14 4.27 -9.69
CA ALA A 128 10.67 4.20 -9.65
C ALA A 128 10.16 2.83 -10.13
N MET A 129 10.72 2.31 -11.24
CA MET A 129 10.36 0.99 -11.77
C MET A 129 10.79 -0.14 -10.81
N GLY A 130 12.00 -0.09 -10.26
CA GLY A 130 12.47 -1.06 -9.28
C GLY A 130 11.58 -1.11 -8.02
N LEU A 131 11.17 0.06 -7.52
CA LEU A 131 10.26 0.19 -6.39
C LEU A 131 8.87 -0.37 -6.72
N LEU A 132 8.33 -0.08 -7.93
CA LEU A 132 7.05 -0.61 -8.39
C LEU A 132 7.07 -2.13 -8.48
N VAL A 133 8.13 -2.71 -9.05
CA VAL A 133 8.29 -4.17 -9.16
C VAL A 133 8.38 -4.80 -7.77
N ALA A 134 9.18 -4.24 -6.86
CA ALA A 134 9.30 -4.75 -5.49
C ALA A 134 7.95 -4.69 -4.74
N TYR A 135 7.19 -3.60 -4.91
CA TYR A 135 5.85 -3.47 -4.36
C TYR A 135 4.90 -4.55 -4.90
N PHE A 136 4.85 -4.75 -6.22
CA PHE A 136 3.97 -5.76 -6.82
C PHE A 136 4.36 -7.19 -6.42
N MET A 137 5.65 -7.50 -6.34
CA MET A 137 6.11 -8.81 -5.88
C MET A 137 5.68 -9.08 -4.44
N LEU A 138 5.82 -8.09 -3.54
CA LEU A 138 5.35 -8.24 -2.16
C LEU A 138 3.82 -8.34 -2.10
N SER A 139 3.08 -7.57 -2.91
CA SER A 139 1.61 -7.64 -2.98
C SER A 139 1.14 -9.02 -3.44
N ILE A 140 1.76 -9.59 -4.46
CA ILE A 140 1.48 -10.96 -4.94
C ILE A 140 1.73 -11.97 -3.82
N GLU A 141 2.84 -11.87 -3.11
CA GLU A 141 3.15 -12.73 -1.96
C GLU A 141 2.06 -12.66 -0.89
N VAL A 142 1.68 -11.43 -0.49
CA VAL A 142 0.64 -11.21 0.53
C VAL A 142 -0.71 -11.81 0.09
N TYR A 143 -1.09 -11.66 -1.19
CA TYR A 143 -2.36 -12.22 -1.70
C TYR A 143 -2.32 -13.74 -1.76
N LEU A 144 -1.21 -14.34 -2.18
CA LEU A 144 -1.02 -15.79 -2.16
C LEU A 144 -1.02 -16.33 -0.72
N ALA A 145 -0.30 -15.68 0.19
CA ALA A 145 -0.29 -16.05 1.61
C ALA A 145 -1.68 -15.95 2.24
N THR A 146 -2.46 -14.91 1.87
CA THR A 146 -3.85 -14.77 2.32
C THR A 146 -4.73 -15.92 1.84
N TYR A 147 -4.56 -16.34 0.59
CA TYR A 147 -5.30 -17.48 0.02
C TYR A 147 -4.90 -18.82 0.65
N CYS A 148 -3.60 -19.06 0.81
CA CYS A 148 -3.08 -20.36 1.27
C CYS A 148 -3.10 -20.52 2.81
N LEU A 149 -2.89 -19.43 3.57
CA LEU A 149 -2.72 -19.46 5.03
C LEU A 149 -3.88 -18.81 5.80
N THR A 150 -4.87 -18.22 5.10
CA THR A 150 -5.97 -17.45 5.70
C THR A 150 -5.51 -16.32 6.64
N VAL A 151 -4.28 -15.80 6.46
CA VAL A 151 -3.69 -14.73 7.28
C VAL A 151 -3.31 -13.57 6.38
N PHE A 152 -3.97 -12.42 6.58
CA PHE A 152 -3.69 -11.19 5.89
C PHE A 152 -2.86 -10.24 6.77
N ARG A 153 -1.65 -9.89 6.33
CA ARG A 153 -0.75 -8.99 7.05
C ARG A 153 -0.56 -7.68 6.27
N LEU A 154 -1.05 -6.57 6.86
CA LEU A 154 -1.01 -5.23 6.26
C LEU A 154 0.16 -4.37 6.74
N SER A 155 0.79 -4.73 7.84
CA SER A 155 1.86 -3.94 8.41
C SER A 155 3.09 -4.80 8.67
N PHE A 156 4.23 -4.29 8.27
CA PHE A 156 5.53 -4.87 8.55
C PHE A 156 6.33 -3.88 9.40
N TRP A 157 6.91 -4.34 10.50
CA TRP A 157 7.78 -3.52 11.37
C TRP A 157 7.09 -2.27 11.97
N GLY A 158 5.76 -2.29 12.16
CA GLY A 158 5.01 -1.14 12.70
C GLY A 158 4.70 -0.03 11.68
N PHE A 159 5.16 -0.16 10.42
CA PHE A 159 4.81 0.75 9.33
C PHE A 159 3.55 0.26 8.61
N GLY A 160 2.59 1.14 8.49
CA GLY A 160 1.35 0.93 7.73
C GLY A 160 1.21 1.93 6.59
N PRO A 161 0.11 1.84 5.82
CA PRO A 161 -0.14 2.74 4.69
C PRO A 161 -0.18 4.23 5.07
N THR A 162 -0.66 4.58 6.26
CA THR A 162 -0.75 5.96 6.75
C THR A 162 0.63 6.54 7.02
N GLU A 163 1.51 5.79 7.69
CA GLU A 163 2.88 6.19 7.96
C GLU A 163 3.67 6.40 6.65
N LEU A 164 3.45 5.52 5.67
CA LEU A 164 4.09 5.63 4.36
C LEU A 164 3.66 6.91 3.62
N ARG A 165 2.37 7.24 3.65
CA ARG A 165 1.84 8.50 3.06
C ARG A 165 2.41 9.74 3.75
N LEU A 166 2.58 9.70 5.08
CA LEU A 166 3.18 10.80 5.83
C LEU A 166 4.66 10.99 5.46
N VAL A 167 5.43 9.92 5.40
CA VAL A 167 6.84 9.98 4.96
C VAL A 167 6.95 10.53 3.54
N LEU A 168 6.07 10.08 2.63
CA LEU A 168 6.03 10.57 1.26
C LEU A 168 5.64 12.05 1.19
N ALA A 169 4.66 12.49 1.98
CA ALA A 169 4.24 13.90 2.04
C ALA A 169 5.36 14.80 2.59
N ILE A 170 6.02 14.38 3.66
CA ILE A 170 7.16 15.11 4.24
C ILE A 170 8.30 15.18 3.23
N GLY A 171 8.67 14.08 2.60
CA GLY A 171 9.68 14.03 1.55
C GLY A 171 9.32 14.93 0.37
N THR A 172 8.05 14.96 -0.04
CA THR A 172 7.55 15.82 -1.13
C THR A 172 7.69 17.31 -0.78
N LEU A 173 7.37 17.69 0.45
CA LEU A 173 7.57 19.06 0.90
C LEU A 173 9.05 19.42 1.00
N ALA A 174 9.91 18.49 1.40
CA ALA A 174 11.35 18.71 1.44
C ALA A 174 11.94 19.03 0.06
N LEU A 175 11.36 18.47 -1.04
CA LEU A 175 11.79 18.79 -2.41
C LEU A 175 11.62 20.26 -2.79
N LEU A 176 10.73 20.99 -2.12
CA LEU A 176 10.57 22.44 -2.34
C LEU A 176 11.77 23.25 -1.83
N PHE A 177 12.53 22.70 -0.88
CA PHE A 177 13.70 23.36 -0.27
C PHE A 177 14.99 22.85 -0.90
N ASP A 178 15.24 21.55 -0.88
CA ASP A 178 16.38 20.91 -1.54
C ASP A 178 15.97 19.53 -2.08
N PRO A 179 16.03 19.32 -3.41
CA PRO A 179 15.70 18.04 -4.02
C PRO A 179 16.80 16.99 -3.89
N THR A 180 17.90 17.33 -3.23
CA THR A 180 19.09 16.48 -3.13
C THR A 180 19.51 16.25 -1.68
N VAL A 181 20.28 15.18 -1.46
CA VAL A 181 20.89 14.85 -0.18
C VAL A 181 22.38 14.53 -0.40
N ASP A 182 23.21 15.02 0.50
CA ASP A 182 24.65 14.76 0.47
C ASP A 182 24.95 13.43 1.21
N LEU A 183 25.45 12.45 0.47
CA LEU A 183 25.90 11.16 1.02
C LEU A 183 27.35 10.92 0.60
N VAL A 184 28.23 10.75 1.59
CA VAL A 184 29.65 10.43 1.38
C VAL A 184 30.33 11.40 0.41
N GLY A 185 29.99 12.70 0.50
CA GLY A 185 30.60 13.77 -0.34
C GLY A 185 30.05 13.84 -1.77
N GLN A 186 28.97 13.15 -2.09
CA GLN A 186 28.28 13.24 -3.37
C GLN A 186 26.81 13.60 -3.18
N ARG A 187 26.25 14.37 -4.12
CA ARG A 187 24.84 14.79 -4.12
C ARG A 187 23.99 13.81 -4.91
N TYR A 188 22.98 13.26 -4.26
CA TYR A 188 22.00 12.35 -4.84
C TYR A 188 20.60 12.95 -4.76
N ARG A 189 19.70 12.56 -5.65
CA ARG A 189 18.29 12.94 -5.54
C ARG A 189 17.70 12.33 -4.27
N LEU A 190 16.99 13.12 -3.48
CA LEU A 190 16.37 12.67 -2.23
C LEU A 190 15.45 11.44 -2.47
N PHE A 191 14.62 11.47 -3.52
CA PHE A 191 13.71 10.39 -3.83
C PHE A 191 14.38 9.16 -4.45
N ASP A 192 15.55 9.28 -5.07
CA ASP A 192 16.34 8.11 -5.49
C ASP A 192 16.87 7.37 -4.26
N VAL A 193 17.40 8.09 -3.27
CA VAL A 193 17.89 7.48 -2.02
C VAL A 193 16.74 6.84 -1.25
N GLY A 194 15.63 7.57 -1.07
CA GLY A 194 14.44 7.03 -0.41
C GLY A 194 13.83 5.84 -1.15
N GLY A 195 13.77 5.88 -2.48
CA GLY A 195 13.25 4.81 -3.31
C GLY A 195 14.11 3.55 -3.27
N LEU A 196 15.45 3.69 -3.28
CA LEU A 196 16.36 2.56 -3.12
C LEU A 196 16.25 1.93 -1.71
N ALA A 197 16.18 2.76 -0.67
CA ALA A 197 15.98 2.27 0.70
C ALA A 197 14.63 1.54 0.84
N ALA A 198 13.55 2.09 0.27
CA ALA A 198 12.23 1.45 0.25
C ALA A 198 12.25 0.13 -0.55
N THR A 199 12.90 0.10 -1.71
CA THR A 199 13.05 -1.12 -2.52
C THR A 199 13.79 -2.21 -1.74
N ALA A 200 14.88 -1.86 -1.07
CA ALA A 200 15.63 -2.80 -0.23
C ALA A 200 14.77 -3.32 0.94
N GLY A 201 14.03 -2.44 1.61
CA GLY A 201 13.11 -2.82 2.69
C GLY A 201 12.01 -3.77 2.23
N LEU A 202 11.37 -3.50 1.07
CA LEU A 202 10.36 -4.37 0.47
C LEU A 202 10.95 -5.73 0.07
N ALA A 203 12.16 -5.75 -0.53
CA ALA A 203 12.83 -6.98 -0.93
C ALA A 203 13.19 -7.86 0.29
N ILE A 204 13.72 -7.27 1.36
CA ILE A 204 14.00 -7.98 2.62
C ILE A 204 12.70 -8.56 3.20
N THR A 205 11.64 -7.74 3.25
CA THR A 205 10.33 -8.17 3.75
C THR A 205 9.77 -9.32 2.93
N LEU A 206 9.86 -9.25 1.61
CA LEU A 206 9.45 -10.32 0.69
C LEU A 206 10.19 -11.62 0.98
N VAL A 207 11.53 -11.58 1.06
CA VAL A 207 12.34 -12.78 1.32
C VAL A 207 11.98 -13.40 2.66
N VAL A 208 11.85 -12.59 3.72
CA VAL A 208 11.45 -13.07 5.05
C VAL A 208 10.05 -13.67 5.03
N ALA A 209 9.09 -13.02 4.35
CA ALA A 209 7.72 -13.51 4.23
C ALA A 209 7.69 -14.86 3.49
N VAL A 210 8.35 -14.96 2.34
CA VAL A 210 8.42 -16.20 1.53
C VAL A 210 9.02 -17.35 2.36
N ILE A 211 10.19 -17.13 2.99
CA ILE A 211 10.84 -18.19 3.79
C ILE A 211 9.92 -18.68 4.92
N ARG A 212 9.28 -17.75 5.63
CA ARG A 212 8.37 -18.09 6.73
C ARG A 212 7.14 -18.86 6.23
N ASN A 213 6.50 -18.37 5.16
CA ASN A 213 5.26 -18.92 4.64
C ASN A 213 5.49 -20.28 3.96
N VAL A 214 6.60 -20.45 3.23
CA VAL A 214 7.02 -21.76 2.68
C VAL A 214 7.25 -22.77 3.79
N ARG A 215 7.95 -22.38 4.87
CA ARG A 215 8.16 -23.29 6.02
C ARG A 215 6.85 -23.69 6.69
N ALA A 216 5.94 -22.75 6.88
CA ALA A 216 4.64 -23.01 7.48
C ALA A 216 3.80 -23.99 6.63
N LEU A 217 3.75 -23.77 5.32
CA LEU A 217 3.02 -24.65 4.38
C LEU A 217 3.67 -26.04 4.30
N TYR A 218 4.99 -26.11 4.23
CA TYR A 218 5.70 -27.41 4.22
C TYR A 218 5.46 -28.24 5.49
N GLN A 219 5.30 -27.57 6.63
CA GLN A 219 4.96 -28.26 7.89
C GLN A 219 3.49 -28.68 7.94
N ALA A 220 2.60 -27.87 7.34
CA ALA A 220 1.18 -28.17 7.29
C ALA A 220 0.85 -29.32 6.31
N GLU A 221 1.63 -29.42 5.22
CA GLU A 221 1.44 -30.43 4.17
C GLU A 221 2.75 -31.21 3.93
N PRO A 222 3.16 -32.10 4.86
CA PRO A 222 4.37 -32.87 4.69
C PRO A 222 4.24 -33.85 3.51
N LEU A 223 5.36 -34.13 2.84
CA LEU A 223 5.39 -35.11 1.76
C LEU A 223 4.81 -36.45 2.23
N PRO A 224 3.92 -37.11 1.44
CA PRO A 224 3.41 -38.44 1.75
C PRO A 224 4.60 -39.38 1.97
N ALA A 225 4.61 -40.12 3.08
CA ALA A 225 5.60 -41.16 3.29
C ALA A 225 5.54 -42.09 2.07
N LEU A 226 6.67 -42.28 1.39
CA LEU A 226 6.77 -43.25 0.31
C LEU A 226 6.29 -44.58 0.91
N ALA A 227 5.15 -45.09 0.42
CA ALA A 227 4.69 -46.41 0.80
C ALA A 227 5.84 -47.36 0.49
N LYS A 228 6.38 -48.00 1.55
CA LYS A 228 7.38 -49.05 1.37
C LYS A 228 6.77 -49.99 0.35
N ALA A 229 7.33 -50.02 -0.87
CA ALA A 229 6.95 -50.97 -1.88
C ALA A 229 7.03 -52.35 -1.20
N GLY A 230 5.88 -52.96 -0.98
CA GLY A 230 5.81 -54.24 -0.32
C GLY A 230 6.69 -55.22 -1.08
N ARG A 231 7.54 -55.84 -0.32
CA ARG A 231 8.22 -57.07 -0.73
C ARG A 231 7.19 -58.20 -0.72
#